data_1212dc340876ced6712e278becb91662
#
_entry.id   1212dc340876ced6712e278becb91662
#
_cell.length_a   1.000
_cell.length_b   1.000
_cell.length_c   1.000
_cell.angle_alpha   90.00
_cell.angle_beta   90.00
_cell.angle_gamma   90.00
#
_symmetry.space_group_name_H-M   'P 1'
#
loop_
_entity.id
_entity.type
_entity.pdbx_description
1 polymer ?
#
loop_
_entity_poly.entity_id
_entity_poly.type
_entity_poly.pdbx_seq_one_letter_code
_entity_poly.pdbx_strand_id
1 'polypeptide(L)'
;MKISLFIATLAVSAASMAISASAVAADVPAKITAGAMVAANGMTLYTFDADKAGSGKSVCNGSCAGLWPPLMASTADQPAGDYSVVTRDDGARQVAYKGKLVYFYKADQKAGDRTGDNFKDVWHIIKE
;
A
#
# COMPACT_ATOMS: atom_id res chain seq x y z
N MET A 1 3.33 72.26 -27.96
CA MET A 1 2.48 71.14 -27.64
C MET A 1 3.36 69.93 -27.35
N LYS A 2 3.48 69.56 -26.11
CA LYS A 2 4.23 68.37 -25.73
C LYS A 2 3.26 67.25 -25.54
N ILE A 3 3.32 66.27 -26.38
CA ILE A 3 2.55 65.05 -26.22
C ILE A 3 3.38 64.10 -25.34
N SER A 4 2.97 63.96 -24.11
CA SER A 4 3.58 62.98 -23.21
C SER A 4 2.96 61.62 -23.53
N LEU A 5 3.76 60.78 -24.13
CA LEU A 5 3.42 59.36 -24.29
C LEU A 5 3.64 58.66 -22.97
N PHE A 6 2.58 58.35 -22.29
CA PHE A 6 2.67 57.44 -21.14
C PHE A 6 2.68 56.01 -21.68
N ILE A 7 3.84 55.41 -21.66
CA ILE A 7 3.96 53.97 -21.89
C ILE A 7 3.60 53.29 -20.58
N ALA A 8 2.39 52.79 -20.54
CA ALA A 8 2.00 51.88 -19.48
C ALA A 8 2.66 50.53 -19.73
N THR A 9 3.75 50.31 -19.01
CA THR A 9 4.34 48.98 -18.97
C THR A 9 3.41 48.09 -18.17
N LEU A 10 2.68 47.25 -18.88
CA LEU A 10 1.92 46.20 -18.24
C LEU A 10 2.93 45.17 -17.73
N ALA A 11 3.19 45.16 -16.45
CA ALA A 11 3.95 44.09 -15.82
C ALA A 11 3.05 42.88 -15.76
N VAL A 12 3.22 41.98 -16.70
CA VAL A 12 2.63 40.66 -16.59
C VAL A 12 3.44 39.91 -15.54
N SER A 13 2.97 39.93 -14.31
CA SER A 13 3.47 38.99 -13.30
C SER A 13 2.96 37.61 -13.69
N ALA A 14 3.81 36.84 -14.32
CA ALA A 14 3.57 35.43 -14.48
C ALA A 14 3.59 34.84 -13.07
N ALA A 15 2.41 34.62 -12.51
CA ALA A 15 2.29 33.75 -11.36
C ALA A 15 2.69 32.36 -11.82
N SER A 16 3.96 31.99 -11.63
CA SER A 16 4.34 30.60 -11.73
C SER A 16 3.61 29.89 -10.61
N MET A 17 2.53 29.22 -10.95
CA MET A 17 1.97 28.23 -10.08
C MET A 17 3.01 27.12 -10.02
N ALA A 18 3.86 27.18 -8.99
CA ALA A 18 4.59 26.03 -8.57
C ALA A 18 3.50 25.04 -8.13
N ILE A 19 3.09 24.16 -9.03
CA ILE A 19 2.48 22.93 -8.63
C ILE A 19 3.60 22.22 -7.88
N SER A 20 3.65 22.42 -6.56
CA SER A 20 4.34 21.47 -5.75
C SER A 20 3.57 20.19 -5.97
N ALA A 21 4.04 19.37 -6.91
CA ALA A 21 3.79 17.98 -6.82
C ALA A 21 4.31 17.62 -5.44
N SER A 22 3.44 17.69 -4.42
CA SER A 22 3.65 16.92 -3.23
C SER A 22 3.86 15.54 -3.80
N ALA A 23 5.11 15.05 -3.74
CA ALA A 23 5.33 13.65 -3.89
C ALA A 23 4.36 13.03 -2.90
N VAL A 24 3.19 12.61 -3.39
CA VAL A 24 2.31 11.75 -2.64
C VAL A 24 3.24 10.61 -2.31
N ALA A 25 3.70 10.56 -1.07
CA ALA A 25 4.34 9.37 -0.55
C ALA A 25 3.46 8.26 -1.05
N ALA A 26 4.00 7.37 -1.89
CA ALA A 26 3.27 6.27 -2.48
C ALA A 26 2.34 5.77 -1.39
N ASP A 27 1.03 5.78 -1.64
CA ASP A 27 0.05 5.37 -0.65
C ASP A 27 0.47 3.99 -0.21
N VAL A 28 1.12 3.96 0.95
CA VAL A 28 1.52 2.70 1.55
C VAL A 28 0.21 2.03 1.92
N PRO A 29 -0.12 0.88 1.31
CA PRO A 29 -1.44 0.27 1.49
C PRO A 29 -1.67 -0.28 2.88
N ALA A 30 -0.72 -0.08 3.80
CA ALA A 30 -0.74 -0.61 5.14
C ALA A 30 -0.01 0.32 6.10
N LYS A 31 -0.33 0.21 7.39
CA LYS A 31 0.32 0.95 8.47
C LYS A 31 0.35 0.11 9.74
N ILE A 32 1.26 0.43 10.66
CA ILE A 32 1.28 -0.20 11.98
C ILE A 32 0.35 0.58 12.91
N THR A 33 -0.60 -0.11 13.50
CA THR A 33 -1.56 0.46 14.47
C THR A 33 -1.70 -0.51 15.64
N ALA A 34 -1.55 -0.01 16.86
CA ALA A 34 -1.65 -0.82 18.08
C ALA A 34 -0.77 -2.09 18.03
N GLY A 35 0.44 -1.96 17.49
CA GLY A 35 1.43 -3.04 17.44
C GLY A 35 1.23 -4.06 16.34
N ALA A 36 0.30 -3.85 15.42
CA ALA A 36 0.07 -4.74 14.29
C ALA A 36 -0.15 -3.97 13.00
N MET A 37 0.25 -4.56 11.89
CA MET A 37 0.00 -3.98 10.57
C MET A 37 -1.47 -4.15 10.20
N VAL A 38 -2.07 -3.06 9.73
CA VAL A 38 -3.42 -3.02 9.20
C VAL A 38 -3.43 -2.39 7.81
N ALA A 39 -4.40 -2.77 7.00
CA ALA A 39 -4.62 -2.14 5.70
C ALA A 39 -5.30 -0.77 5.88
N ALA A 40 -5.48 -0.04 4.77
CA ALA A 40 -6.13 1.25 4.78
C ALA A 40 -7.56 1.21 5.37
N ASN A 41 -8.25 0.08 5.25
CA ASN A 41 -9.57 -0.14 5.84
C ASN A 41 -9.55 -0.50 7.34
N GLY A 42 -8.36 -0.54 7.96
CA GLY A 42 -8.20 -0.91 9.36
C GLY A 42 -8.17 -2.41 9.66
N MET A 43 -8.37 -3.25 8.66
CA MET A 43 -8.34 -4.70 8.83
C MET A 43 -6.92 -5.21 9.02
N THR A 44 -6.74 -6.16 9.94
CA THR A 44 -5.45 -6.72 10.27
C THR A 44 -4.87 -7.52 9.10
N LEU A 45 -3.57 -7.36 8.90
CA LEU A 45 -2.81 -8.08 7.89
C LEU A 45 -1.96 -9.17 8.52
N TYR A 46 -1.80 -10.27 7.77
CA TYR A 46 -1.12 -11.47 8.23
C TYR A 46 -0.06 -11.90 7.23
N THR A 47 0.94 -12.63 7.72
CA THR A 47 1.88 -13.37 6.88
C THR A 47 1.69 -14.87 7.04
N PHE A 48 2.08 -15.61 6.03
CA PHE A 48 2.00 -17.07 5.98
C PHE A 48 3.41 -17.66 6.00
N ASP A 49 3.68 -18.54 6.97
CA ASP A 49 5.02 -19.09 7.15
C ASP A 49 5.50 -19.94 5.98
N ALA A 50 4.57 -20.57 5.25
CA ALA A 50 4.91 -21.36 4.08
C ALA A 50 5.35 -20.51 2.87
N ASP A 51 5.00 -19.22 2.86
CA ASP A 51 5.52 -18.29 1.86
C ASP A 51 6.95 -17.91 2.24
N LYS A 52 7.90 -18.24 1.40
CA LYS A 52 9.30 -17.86 1.66
C LYS A 52 9.51 -16.39 1.38
N ALA A 53 10.08 -15.65 2.33
CA ALA A 53 10.45 -14.25 2.15
C ALA A 53 11.39 -14.11 0.95
N GLY A 54 11.08 -13.15 0.08
CA GLY A 54 11.88 -12.86 -1.12
C GLY A 54 11.73 -13.87 -2.26
N SER A 55 10.88 -14.90 -2.12
CA SER A 55 10.68 -15.89 -3.19
C SER A 55 9.91 -15.34 -4.39
N GLY A 56 9.12 -14.28 -4.18
CA GLY A 56 8.24 -13.74 -5.21
C GLY A 56 7.06 -14.65 -5.54
N LYS A 57 6.75 -15.61 -4.69
CA LYS A 57 5.64 -16.56 -4.90
C LYS A 57 4.81 -16.75 -3.64
N SER A 58 3.49 -16.84 -3.83
CA SER A 58 2.55 -17.26 -2.81
C SER A 58 2.24 -18.75 -2.96
N VAL A 59 2.22 -19.47 -1.85
CA VAL A 59 1.72 -20.84 -1.81
C VAL A 59 0.27 -20.93 -1.32
N CYS A 60 -0.33 -19.78 -1.01
CA CYS A 60 -1.74 -19.68 -0.63
C CYS A 60 -2.59 -19.35 -1.86
N ASN A 61 -3.09 -20.37 -2.52
CA ASN A 61 -3.89 -20.29 -3.75
C ASN A 61 -5.22 -21.03 -3.56
N GLY A 62 -6.15 -20.81 -4.48
CA GLY A 62 -7.44 -21.51 -4.47
C GLY A 62 -8.22 -21.28 -3.19
N SER A 63 -8.62 -22.34 -2.50
CA SER A 63 -9.39 -22.24 -1.25
C SER A 63 -8.63 -21.53 -0.13
N CYS A 64 -7.31 -21.65 -0.08
CA CYS A 64 -6.51 -20.89 0.87
C CYS A 64 -6.68 -19.37 0.67
N ALA A 65 -6.58 -18.89 -0.57
CA ALA A 65 -6.79 -17.48 -0.89
C ALA A 65 -8.24 -17.03 -0.65
N GLY A 66 -9.19 -17.96 -0.65
CA GLY A 66 -10.57 -17.68 -0.29
C GLY A 66 -10.75 -17.39 1.21
N LEU A 67 -10.00 -18.06 2.07
CA LEU A 67 -9.99 -17.84 3.53
C LEU A 67 -9.04 -16.71 3.94
N TRP A 68 -7.93 -16.58 3.23
CA TRP A 68 -6.89 -15.59 3.46
C TRP A 68 -6.72 -14.73 2.21
N PRO A 69 -7.64 -13.78 1.97
CA PRO A 69 -7.55 -12.94 0.78
C PRO A 69 -6.25 -12.14 0.76
N PRO A 70 -5.51 -12.17 -0.36
CA PRO A 70 -4.30 -11.37 -0.47
C PRO A 70 -4.61 -9.88 -0.47
N LEU A 71 -3.73 -9.08 0.12
CA LEU A 71 -3.79 -7.62 -0.04
C LEU A 71 -3.36 -7.27 -1.45
N MET A 72 -4.31 -6.89 -2.28
CA MET A 72 -4.05 -6.60 -3.68
C MET A 72 -3.42 -5.21 -3.84
N ALA A 73 -2.40 -5.13 -4.67
CA ALA A 73 -1.82 -3.86 -5.08
C ALA A 73 -2.68 -3.22 -6.15
N SER A 74 -2.95 -1.91 -6.02
CA SER A 74 -3.54 -1.16 -7.12
C SER A 74 -2.50 -0.89 -8.21
N THR A 75 -2.94 -0.54 -9.41
CA THR A 75 -2.02 -0.18 -10.51
C THR A 75 -1.23 1.10 -10.19
N ALA A 76 -1.71 1.92 -9.27
CA ALA A 76 -1.05 3.14 -8.83
C ALA A 76 -0.05 2.89 -7.70
N ASP A 77 -0.06 1.72 -7.06
CA ASP A 77 0.85 1.40 -5.97
C ASP A 77 2.27 1.28 -6.50
N GLN A 78 3.16 2.05 -5.88
CA GLN A 78 4.58 1.98 -6.15
C GLN A 78 5.27 1.33 -4.96
N PRO A 79 6.20 0.39 -5.20
CA PRO A 79 7.03 -0.13 -4.11
C PRO A 79 7.73 1.02 -3.39
N ALA A 80 7.64 1.05 -2.07
CA ALA A 80 8.26 2.10 -1.25
C ALA A 80 8.78 1.51 0.05
N GLY A 81 10.06 1.77 0.36
CA GLY A 81 10.68 1.26 1.57
C GLY A 81 10.66 -0.27 1.61
N ASP A 82 10.05 -0.82 2.66
CA ASP A 82 9.98 -2.27 2.87
C ASP A 82 8.83 -2.95 2.09
N TYR A 83 8.02 -2.17 1.36
CA TYR A 83 6.91 -2.69 0.58
C TYR A 83 7.33 -3.00 -0.84
N SER A 84 6.80 -4.07 -1.40
CA SER A 84 6.97 -4.45 -2.78
C SER A 84 5.68 -5.06 -3.33
N VAL A 85 5.67 -5.29 -4.63
CA VAL A 85 4.53 -5.91 -5.30
C VAL A 85 4.99 -7.19 -5.97
N VAL A 86 4.25 -8.27 -5.73
CA VAL A 86 4.53 -9.59 -6.28
C VAL A 86 3.38 -9.98 -7.21
N THR A 87 3.71 -10.49 -8.38
CA THR A 87 2.73 -11.06 -9.30
C THR A 87 2.47 -12.51 -8.92
N ARG A 88 1.21 -12.83 -8.61
CA ARG A 88 0.78 -14.19 -8.29
C ARG A 88 0.68 -15.04 -9.54
N ASP A 89 0.54 -16.36 -9.36
CA ASP A 89 0.42 -17.31 -10.47
C ASP A 89 -0.79 -17.01 -11.38
N ASP A 90 -1.86 -16.43 -10.83
CA ASP A 90 -3.05 -16.04 -11.59
C ASP A 90 -2.94 -14.67 -12.27
N GLY A 91 -1.77 -14.02 -12.17
CA GLY A 91 -1.54 -12.68 -12.71
C GLY A 91 -1.94 -11.54 -11.80
N ALA A 92 -2.57 -11.80 -10.67
CA ALA A 92 -2.93 -10.77 -9.70
C ALA A 92 -1.69 -10.23 -8.99
N ARG A 93 -1.71 -8.94 -8.67
CA ARG A 93 -0.59 -8.27 -7.98
C ARG A 93 -0.89 -8.15 -6.50
N GLN A 94 -0.01 -8.67 -5.68
CA GLN A 94 -0.15 -8.69 -4.23
C GLN A 94 0.95 -7.88 -3.57
N VAL A 95 0.60 -7.17 -2.50
CA VAL A 95 1.56 -6.43 -1.68
C VAL A 95 2.38 -7.40 -0.84
N ALA A 96 3.68 -7.14 -0.74
CA ALA A 96 4.60 -7.80 0.17
C ALA A 96 5.26 -6.78 1.10
N TYR A 97 5.57 -7.20 2.31
CA TYR A 97 6.28 -6.42 3.30
C TYR A 97 7.55 -7.15 3.72
N LYS A 98 8.69 -6.51 3.57
CA LYS A 98 10.02 -7.12 3.80
C LYS A 98 10.17 -8.47 3.10
N GLY A 99 9.63 -8.56 1.89
CA GLY A 99 9.67 -9.75 1.06
C GLY A 99 8.61 -10.80 1.37
N LYS A 100 7.80 -10.64 2.43
CA LYS A 100 6.72 -11.55 2.77
C LYS A 100 5.38 -11.03 2.26
N LEU A 101 4.63 -11.88 1.58
CA LEU A 101 3.29 -11.58 1.11
C LEU A 101 2.35 -11.35 2.28
N VAL A 102 1.45 -10.39 2.15
CA VAL A 102 0.50 -10.02 3.20
C VAL A 102 -0.92 -10.33 2.79
N TYR A 103 -1.71 -10.77 3.76
CA TYR A 103 -3.06 -11.30 3.55
C TYR A 103 -4.04 -10.74 4.57
N PHE A 104 -5.32 -10.69 4.20
CA PHE A 104 -6.43 -10.56 5.14
C PHE A 104 -6.85 -11.96 5.65
N TYR A 105 -7.65 -11.97 6.71
CA TYR A 105 -8.33 -13.16 7.19
C TYR A 105 -9.85 -12.96 7.09
N LYS A 106 -10.51 -13.83 6.34
CA LYS A 106 -11.95 -13.69 6.08
C LYS A 106 -12.80 -13.72 7.34
N ALA A 107 -12.36 -14.42 8.38
CA ALA A 107 -13.11 -14.51 9.64
C ALA A 107 -13.04 -13.24 10.49
N ASP A 108 -12.10 -12.33 10.22
CA ASP A 108 -12.06 -11.02 10.84
C ASP A 108 -13.24 -10.20 10.33
N GLN A 109 -14.09 -9.71 11.21
CA GLN A 109 -15.34 -9.05 10.84
C GLN A 109 -15.27 -7.54 10.92
N LYS A 110 -14.36 -7.00 11.70
CA LYS A 110 -14.22 -5.56 11.94
C LYS A 110 -12.76 -5.16 12.06
N ALA A 111 -12.51 -3.87 11.87
CA ALA A 111 -11.18 -3.30 12.07
C ALA A 111 -10.66 -3.61 13.48
N GLY A 112 -9.42 -4.02 13.56
CA GLY A 112 -8.76 -4.40 14.81
C GLY A 112 -8.94 -5.86 15.23
N ASP A 113 -9.78 -6.64 14.56
CA ASP A 113 -9.87 -8.08 14.81
C ASP A 113 -8.55 -8.76 14.46
N ARG A 114 -8.11 -9.70 15.29
CA ARG A 114 -6.87 -10.46 15.12
C ARG A 114 -7.11 -11.96 15.31
N THR A 115 -8.22 -12.46 14.79
CA THR A 115 -8.67 -13.84 15.02
C THR A 115 -7.79 -14.86 14.30
N GLY A 116 -7.01 -14.41 13.31
CA GLY A 116 -6.10 -15.28 12.56
C GLY A 116 -4.68 -15.37 13.11
N ASP A 117 -4.35 -14.59 14.16
CA ASP A 117 -2.99 -14.62 14.71
C ASP A 117 -2.70 -15.98 15.34
N ASN A 118 -1.55 -16.56 14.97
CA ASN A 118 -1.13 -17.91 15.36
C ASN A 118 -2.07 -19.02 14.89
N PHE A 119 -2.90 -18.76 13.89
CA PHE A 119 -3.77 -19.77 13.31
C PHE A 119 -2.93 -20.94 12.78
N LYS A 120 -3.15 -22.14 13.32
CA LYS A 120 -2.38 -23.36 13.00
C LYS A 120 -0.86 -23.17 13.12
N ASP A 121 -0.41 -22.19 13.91
CA ASP A 121 0.99 -21.82 14.10
C ASP A 121 1.74 -21.41 12.80
N VAL A 122 1.02 -21.13 11.71
CA VAL A 122 1.60 -20.76 10.42
C VAL A 122 1.15 -19.39 9.91
N TRP A 123 0.14 -18.79 10.53
CA TRP A 123 -0.34 -17.45 10.22
C TRP A 123 -0.05 -16.50 11.39
N HIS A 124 0.49 -15.34 11.10
CA HIS A 124 0.92 -14.40 12.14
C HIS A 124 0.56 -12.96 11.76
N ILE A 125 0.19 -12.16 12.77
CA ILE A 125 0.15 -10.71 12.59
C ILE A 125 1.56 -10.19 12.31
N ILE A 126 1.63 -9.02 11.66
CA ILE A 126 2.88 -8.38 11.35
C ILE A 126 3.15 -7.34 12.41
N LYS A 127 4.21 -7.53 13.15
CA LYS A 127 4.69 -6.59 14.16
C LYS A 127 5.83 -5.76 13.58
N GLU A 128 6.02 -4.58 14.13
CA GLU A 128 7.15 -3.73 13.79
C GLU A 128 8.49 -4.34 14.23
#